data_66e8ecfca8c6aa93ea10ef306ad44ea6
#
_entry.id   66e8ecfca8c6aa93ea10ef306ad44ea6
#
_cell.length_a   1.000
_cell.length_b   1.000
_cell.length_c   1.000
_cell.angle_alpha   90.00
_cell.angle_beta   90.00
_cell.angle_gamma   90.00
#
_symmetry.space_group_name_H-M   'P 1'
#
loop_
_entity.id
_entity.type
_entity.pdbx_description
1 polymer ?
#
loop_
_entity_poly.entity_id
_entity_poly.type
_entity_poly.pdbx_seq_one_letter_code
_entity_poly.pdbx_strand_id
1 'polypeptide(L)'
;MKKLAAFLTAGLCFFSSVALAMSKEIIILHTNDIHGGVDNNISLPCLAQYKKTLQNDGAQVALVDAGDALHGSALAEQTKGAAVLRLMKQTGYDFMLPGRHDFDYGVKHLLDLNTQLQGEYYCINLGDKNLDQASLPGYKIIDFSGTKVGFVGFTAPTAIDELNKANFKDKVSGISYNLGNTVESKKLYKYLQKQINDARSEGARHIILVLYTESLSGSWSPEAIAKNTKGLTCIIMGGTHQCIDNLWVKSQNNKDVLVVQAGSKLQSVGKLTIGKKGTPSSELVYSVYLSDKAVASAVAAERKHLALVARQQVGYSNVYLYSKDPGTRQRYVGSHETNMGNFAADAYKAAFGADLVLLNSGELTGELPYGNITYQSLLEAFPHEYSCCLIEATGKQVLDALEMGVHRFPDEFDGFMQVAGLSYTIDTGINSNVVLDRYGNFKNVAGAYRVRNVMVGKSPLALEKIYRVGGSSRALKYLGHGMSMFKGCKVLQEGKILQADASKLYIKNKLKGQITWKYHNPYGEERIKFK
;
A
#
# COMPACT_ATOMS: atom_id res chain seq x y z
N MET A 1 -18.60 42.53 -88.75
CA MET A 1 -17.32 42.55 -87.95
C MET A 1 -17.59 43.38 -86.71
N LYS A 2 -18.00 42.77 -85.64
CA LYS A 2 -18.03 43.38 -84.30
C LYS A 2 -17.74 42.22 -83.29
N LYS A 3 -16.62 42.33 -82.58
CA LYS A 3 -16.18 41.40 -81.56
C LYS A 3 -16.98 41.63 -80.27
N LEU A 4 -17.64 40.59 -79.78
CA LEU A 4 -18.26 40.56 -78.47
C LEU A 4 -17.27 40.04 -77.45
N ALA A 5 -16.92 40.86 -76.48
CA ALA A 5 -16.08 40.44 -75.34
C ALA A 5 -17.01 39.96 -74.20
N ALA A 6 -16.90 38.72 -73.81
CA ALA A 6 -17.56 38.17 -72.63
C ALA A 6 -16.68 38.35 -71.38
N PHE A 7 -17.17 39.07 -70.37
CA PHE A 7 -16.60 39.18 -69.05
C PHE A 7 -17.09 37.98 -68.24
N LEU A 8 -16.14 37.09 -67.87
CA LEU A 8 -16.35 36.05 -66.84
C LEU A 8 -15.97 36.62 -65.47
N THR A 9 -16.95 36.92 -64.66
CA THR A 9 -16.77 37.23 -63.25
C THR A 9 -16.69 35.90 -62.44
N ALA A 10 -15.48 35.49 -62.03
CA ALA A 10 -15.29 34.38 -61.13
C ALA A 10 -15.55 34.86 -59.68
N GLY A 11 -16.68 34.48 -59.10
CA GLY A 11 -16.97 34.68 -57.68
C GLY A 11 -16.21 33.65 -56.84
N LEU A 12 -15.16 34.09 -56.16
CA LEU A 12 -14.47 33.28 -55.11
C LEU A 12 -15.38 33.24 -53.87
N CYS A 13 -16.10 32.12 -53.69
CA CYS A 13 -16.71 31.80 -52.39
C CYS A 13 -15.62 31.36 -51.42
N PHE A 14 -15.21 32.27 -50.52
CA PHE A 14 -14.45 31.89 -49.33
C PHE A 14 -15.35 31.12 -48.38
N PHE A 15 -15.32 29.79 -48.43
CA PHE A 15 -15.82 28.98 -47.36
C PHE A 15 -14.84 29.09 -46.17
N SER A 16 -15.10 30.03 -45.26
CA SER A 16 -14.49 30.02 -43.94
C SER A 16 -15.01 28.77 -43.22
N SER A 17 -14.28 27.68 -43.28
CA SER A 17 -14.48 26.55 -42.38
C SER A 17 -14.16 27.02 -40.96
N VAL A 18 -15.20 27.50 -40.26
CA VAL A 18 -15.15 27.62 -38.81
C VAL A 18 -15.07 26.17 -38.31
N ALA A 19 -13.84 25.67 -38.12
CA ALA A 19 -13.62 24.48 -37.36
C ALA A 19 -14.17 24.78 -35.94
N LEU A 20 -15.39 24.32 -35.65
CA LEU A 20 -15.86 24.25 -34.28
C LEU A 20 -14.77 23.43 -33.54
N ALA A 21 -13.95 24.09 -32.76
CA ALA A 21 -13.06 23.44 -31.83
C ALA A 21 -13.93 22.64 -30.86
N MET A 22 -14.15 21.37 -31.18
CA MET A 22 -14.76 20.43 -30.23
C MET A 22 -13.92 20.50 -28.97
N SER A 23 -14.51 21.00 -27.87
CA SER A 23 -13.79 21.02 -26.60
C SER A 23 -13.35 19.59 -26.30
N LYS A 24 -12.03 19.40 -26.25
CA LYS A 24 -11.45 18.10 -25.98
C LYS A 24 -11.89 17.62 -24.61
N GLU A 25 -12.16 16.34 -24.48
CA GLU A 25 -12.53 15.74 -23.20
C GLU A 25 -11.35 15.85 -22.23
N ILE A 26 -11.61 16.24 -20.98
CA ILE A 26 -10.63 16.28 -19.92
C ILE A 26 -10.72 14.98 -19.13
N ILE A 27 -9.65 14.21 -19.14
CA ILE A 27 -9.55 12.94 -18.42
C ILE A 27 -8.46 13.05 -17.36
N ILE A 28 -8.79 12.68 -16.13
CA ILE A 28 -7.81 12.52 -15.05
C ILE A 28 -7.72 11.03 -14.73
N LEU A 29 -6.62 10.41 -15.11
CA LEU A 29 -6.25 9.10 -14.65
C LEU A 29 -5.74 9.21 -13.22
N HIS A 30 -6.13 8.27 -12.34
CA HIS A 30 -5.65 8.30 -10.98
C HIS A 30 -5.31 6.91 -10.45
N THR A 31 -4.28 6.89 -9.62
CA THR A 31 -3.81 5.75 -8.84
C THR A 31 -3.70 6.13 -7.37
N ASN A 32 -3.59 5.16 -6.53
CA ASN A 32 -3.32 5.28 -5.10
C ASN A 32 -2.78 3.95 -4.57
N ASP A 33 -2.10 3.99 -3.44
CA ASP A 33 -1.65 2.79 -2.71
C ASP A 33 -0.89 1.80 -3.63
N ILE A 34 0.01 2.33 -4.47
CA ILE A 34 0.81 1.53 -5.40
C ILE A 34 1.75 0.59 -4.63
N HIS A 35 2.25 1.00 -3.46
CA HIS A 35 3.14 0.25 -2.59
C HIS A 35 4.34 -0.35 -3.33
N GLY A 36 4.96 0.43 -4.20
CA GLY A 36 6.11 0.02 -5.00
C GLY A 36 5.83 -1.03 -6.07
N GLY A 37 4.56 -1.35 -6.33
CA GLY A 37 4.12 -2.36 -7.29
C GLY A 37 4.14 -1.85 -8.73
N VAL A 38 5.31 -1.52 -9.26
CA VAL A 38 5.50 -0.86 -10.57
C VAL A 38 5.15 -1.73 -11.78
N ASP A 39 5.12 -3.05 -11.62
CA ASP A 39 4.87 -4.06 -12.66
C ASP A 39 3.75 -5.05 -12.27
N ASN A 40 2.83 -4.64 -11.43
CA ASN A 40 1.64 -5.41 -11.03
C ASN A 40 0.62 -5.48 -12.18
N ASN A 41 -0.65 -5.81 -11.88
CA ASN A 41 -1.72 -6.07 -12.86
C ASN A 41 -1.77 -5.01 -13.97
N ILE A 42 -1.95 -3.72 -13.63
CA ILE A 42 -1.74 -2.61 -14.57
C ILE A 42 -0.38 -2.03 -14.25
N SER A 43 0.63 -2.41 -15.00
CA SER A 43 1.99 -1.94 -14.78
C SER A 43 2.15 -0.46 -15.13
N LEU A 44 3.17 0.22 -14.58
CA LEU A 44 3.48 1.60 -14.97
C LEU A 44 3.71 1.77 -16.47
N PRO A 45 4.39 0.82 -17.20
CA PRO A 45 4.46 0.87 -18.66
C PRO A 45 3.10 0.83 -19.36
N CYS A 46 2.16 0.03 -18.86
CA CYS A 46 0.81 -0.03 -19.41
C CYS A 46 0.04 1.27 -19.15
N LEU A 47 0.18 1.83 -17.95
CA LEU A 47 -0.43 3.12 -17.59
C LEU A 47 0.10 4.27 -18.44
N ALA A 48 1.42 4.33 -18.68
CA ALA A 48 2.04 5.31 -19.57
C ALA A 48 1.49 5.21 -21.00
N GLN A 49 1.36 3.99 -21.52
CA GLN A 49 0.79 3.77 -22.86
C GLN A 49 -0.70 4.14 -22.89
N TYR A 50 -1.46 3.83 -21.85
CA TYR A 50 -2.88 4.18 -21.78
C TYR A 50 -3.09 5.70 -21.81
N LYS A 51 -2.30 6.45 -21.02
CA LYS A 51 -2.28 7.92 -21.07
C LYS A 51 -2.03 8.42 -22.49
N LYS A 52 -1.01 7.89 -23.18
CA LYS A 52 -0.67 8.26 -24.57
C LYS A 52 -1.79 7.92 -25.55
N THR A 53 -2.43 6.76 -25.41
CA THR A 53 -3.54 6.35 -26.27
C THR A 53 -4.69 7.33 -26.18
N LEU A 54 -5.12 7.68 -24.95
CA LEU A 54 -6.18 8.66 -24.75
C LEU A 54 -5.82 10.05 -25.31
N GLN A 55 -4.54 10.46 -25.18
CA GLN A 55 -4.06 11.72 -25.77
C GLN A 55 -4.09 11.69 -27.30
N ASN A 56 -3.69 10.57 -27.91
CA ASN A 56 -3.74 10.39 -29.37
C ASN A 56 -5.17 10.38 -29.89
N ASP A 57 -6.12 9.88 -29.10
CA ASP A 57 -7.57 9.91 -29.41
C ASP A 57 -8.18 11.30 -29.21
N GLY A 58 -7.35 12.29 -28.84
CA GLY A 58 -7.73 13.70 -28.73
C GLY A 58 -8.13 14.17 -27.34
N ALA A 59 -8.12 13.31 -26.30
CA ALA A 59 -8.37 13.73 -24.95
C ALA A 59 -7.20 14.55 -24.37
N GLN A 60 -7.47 15.39 -23.39
CA GLN A 60 -6.47 16.05 -22.58
C GLN A 60 -6.36 15.31 -21.26
N VAL A 61 -5.19 14.75 -20.95
CA VAL A 61 -5.04 13.76 -19.89
C VAL A 61 -4.02 14.22 -18.87
N ALA A 62 -4.41 14.25 -17.58
CA ALA A 62 -3.50 14.29 -16.45
C ALA A 62 -3.45 12.92 -15.75
N LEU A 63 -2.37 12.63 -15.05
CA LEU A 63 -2.16 11.42 -14.26
C LEU A 63 -1.79 11.83 -12.82
N VAL A 64 -2.55 11.33 -11.84
CA VAL A 64 -2.50 11.73 -10.43
C VAL A 64 -2.30 10.51 -9.55
N ASP A 65 -1.53 10.65 -8.46
CA ASP A 65 -1.42 9.63 -7.40
C ASP A 65 -1.88 10.20 -6.05
N ALA A 66 -2.67 9.42 -5.31
CA ALA A 66 -3.24 9.82 -4.02
C ALA A 66 -2.55 9.18 -2.81
N GLY A 67 -1.27 8.81 -2.95
CA GLY A 67 -0.38 8.45 -1.85
C GLY A 67 -0.07 6.96 -1.71
N ASP A 68 0.87 6.67 -0.82
CA ASP A 68 1.42 5.34 -0.52
C ASP A 68 2.06 4.66 -1.73
N ALA A 69 2.92 5.40 -2.44
CA ALA A 69 3.60 4.88 -3.63
C ALA A 69 4.99 4.28 -3.34
N LEU A 70 5.78 4.88 -2.43
CA LEU A 70 7.24 4.69 -2.37
C LEU A 70 7.72 3.55 -1.49
N HIS A 71 6.84 2.82 -0.83
CA HIS A 71 7.16 1.76 0.14
C HIS A 71 6.35 0.49 -0.15
N GLY A 72 6.84 -0.70 0.25
CA GLY A 72 6.04 -1.93 0.25
C GLY A 72 6.36 -2.94 -0.85
N SER A 73 7.45 -2.74 -1.60
CA SER A 73 8.02 -3.74 -2.51
C SER A 73 9.54 -3.85 -2.33
N ALA A 74 10.14 -4.97 -2.75
CA ALA A 74 11.59 -5.15 -2.66
C ALA A 74 12.35 -4.02 -3.41
N LEU A 75 11.83 -3.57 -4.54
CA LEU A 75 12.40 -2.44 -5.29
C LEU A 75 12.33 -1.14 -4.49
N ALA A 76 11.18 -0.85 -3.89
CA ALA A 76 10.99 0.32 -3.05
C ALA A 76 11.92 0.28 -1.82
N GLU A 77 11.97 -0.85 -1.12
CA GLU A 77 12.79 -1.02 0.09
C GLU A 77 14.29 -0.84 -0.19
N GLN A 78 14.82 -1.54 -1.19
CA GLN A 78 16.24 -1.49 -1.49
C GLN A 78 16.70 -0.10 -2.00
N THR A 79 15.80 0.66 -2.60
CA THR A 79 16.10 2.01 -3.13
C THR A 79 15.53 3.13 -2.27
N LYS A 80 14.88 2.80 -1.15
CA LYS A 80 14.15 3.75 -0.29
C LYS A 80 13.20 4.65 -1.09
N GLY A 81 12.45 4.04 -2.01
CA GLY A 81 11.49 4.72 -2.87
C GLY A 81 12.07 5.39 -4.11
N ALA A 82 13.40 5.56 -4.23
CA ALA A 82 14.00 6.34 -5.31
C ALA A 82 13.73 5.75 -6.71
N ALA A 83 13.79 4.43 -6.87
CA ALA A 83 13.48 3.78 -8.15
C ALA A 83 12.01 3.96 -8.53
N VAL A 84 11.11 3.82 -7.55
CA VAL A 84 9.66 3.98 -7.78
C VAL A 84 9.36 5.41 -8.25
N LEU A 85 9.90 6.43 -7.56
CA LEU A 85 9.68 7.82 -7.94
C LEU A 85 10.23 8.14 -9.34
N ARG A 86 11.42 7.61 -9.70
CA ARG A 86 11.96 7.75 -11.07
C ARG A 86 11.01 7.16 -12.11
N LEU A 87 10.49 5.96 -11.86
CA LEU A 87 9.58 5.28 -12.77
C LEU A 87 8.22 5.99 -12.86
N MET A 88 7.67 6.49 -11.76
CA MET A 88 6.45 7.30 -11.76
C MET A 88 6.64 8.59 -12.56
N LYS A 89 7.77 9.28 -12.37
CA LYS A 89 8.10 10.46 -13.19
C LYS A 89 8.16 10.13 -14.68
N GLN A 90 8.82 9.04 -15.04
CA GLN A 90 8.93 8.60 -16.44
C GLN A 90 7.58 8.14 -17.02
N THR A 91 6.68 7.61 -16.19
CA THR A 91 5.30 7.29 -16.55
C THR A 91 4.49 8.55 -16.86
N GLY A 92 4.93 9.70 -16.35
CA GLY A 92 4.31 11.00 -16.61
C GLY A 92 3.23 11.36 -15.59
N TYR A 93 3.46 11.09 -14.30
CA TYR A 93 2.62 11.62 -13.24
C TYR A 93 2.75 13.15 -13.18
N ASP A 94 1.61 13.82 -13.17
CA ASP A 94 1.50 15.28 -13.17
C ASP A 94 1.31 15.85 -11.76
N PHE A 95 0.82 15.02 -10.82
CA PHE A 95 0.56 15.38 -9.43
C PHE A 95 0.65 14.12 -8.55
N MET A 96 1.32 14.22 -7.43
CA MET A 96 1.40 13.16 -6.43
C MET A 96 1.17 13.73 -5.03
N LEU A 97 0.46 12.98 -4.19
CA LEU A 97 0.26 13.31 -2.78
C LEU A 97 1.07 12.32 -1.93
N PRO A 98 1.77 12.73 -0.87
CA PRO A 98 2.36 11.77 0.04
C PRO A 98 1.28 11.12 0.93
N GLY A 99 1.24 9.79 0.97
CA GLY A 99 0.50 9.01 1.94
C GLY A 99 1.35 8.69 3.18
N ARG A 100 0.80 7.89 4.08
CA ARG A 100 1.45 7.50 5.34
C ARG A 100 2.79 6.81 5.12
N HIS A 101 2.82 5.85 4.21
CA HIS A 101 4.00 5.01 3.97
C HIS A 101 5.08 5.69 3.13
N ASP A 102 4.77 6.79 2.46
CA ASP A 102 5.78 7.62 1.80
C ASP A 102 6.70 8.32 2.82
N PHE A 103 6.29 8.38 4.09
CA PHE A 103 7.10 8.91 5.19
C PHE A 103 7.91 7.85 5.95
N ASP A 104 7.87 6.58 5.58
CA ASP A 104 8.53 5.51 6.34
C ASP A 104 10.06 5.62 6.37
N TYR A 105 10.64 6.24 5.35
CA TYR A 105 12.09 6.58 5.33
C TYR A 105 12.39 7.96 5.94
N GLY A 106 11.39 8.66 6.46
CA GLY A 106 11.44 10.01 7.03
C GLY A 106 10.99 11.10 6.07
N VAL A 107 10.33 12.13 6.63
CA VAL A 107 9.86 13.29 5.84
C VAL A 107 11.00 13.96 5.09
N LYS A 108 12.15 14.19 5.77
CA LYS A 108 13.34 14.78 5.14
C LYS A 108 13.80 13.99 3.92
N HIS A 109 13.77 12.66 3.99
CA HIS A 109 14.14 11.80 2.86
C HIS A 109 13.18 11.98 1.68
N LEU A 110 11.87 12.01 1.91
CA LEU A 110 10.88 12.29 0.86
C LEU A 110 11.13 13.64 0.19
N LEU A 111 11.36 14.69 0.99
CA LEU A 111 11.62 16.04 0.47
C LEU A 111 12.91 16.09 -0.37
N ASP A 112 13.97 15.40 0.07
CA ASP A 112 15.22 15.29 -0.67
C ASP A 112 15.02 14.54 -1.99
N LEU A 113 14.33 13.41 -1.98
CA LEU A 113 14.00 12.66 -3.19
C LEU A 113 13.18 13.51 -4.16
N ASN A 114 12.15 14.19 -3.67
CA ASN A 114 11.32 15.07 -4.48
C ASN A 114 12.16 16.16 -5.16
N THR A 115 13.07 16.78 -4.43
CA THR A 115 13.97 17.81 -4.97
C THR A 115 14.96 17.22 -5.98
N GLN A 116 15.67 16.14 -5.64
CA GLN A 116 16.71 15.53 -6.47
C GLN A 116 16.17 14.95 -7.79
N LEU A 117 14.99 14.35 -7.73
CA LEU A 117 14.36 13.72 -8.87
C LEU A 117 13.34 14.63 -9.57
N GLN A 118 13.19 15.88 -9.10
CA GLN A 118 12.16 16.81 -9.60
C GLN A 118 10.78 16.14 -9.65
N GLY A 119 10.40 15.54 -8.51
CA GLY A 119 9.12 14.88 -8.34
C GLY A 119 7.97 15.91 -8.30
N GLU A 120 6.75 15.40 -8.44
CA GLU A 120 5.53 16.20 -8.48
C GLU A 120 4.70 16.02 -7.20
N TYR A 121 5.37 16.05 -6.02
CA TYR A 121 4.68 15.96 -4.73
C TYR A 121 4.12 17.29 -4.27
N TYR A 122 2.83 17.28 -3.89
CA TYR A 122 2.06 18.43 -3.41
C TYR A 122 1.30 18.05 -2.14
N CYS A 123 1.38 18.88 -1.10
CA CYS A 123 0.66 18.66 0.15
C CYS A 123 0.51 19.98 0.91
N ILE A 124 -0.71 20.48 1.09
CA ILE A 124 -0.95 21.77 1.75
C ILE A 124 -0.56 21.75 3.22
N ASN A 125 -0.70 20.61 3.89
CA ASN A 125 -0.60 20.51 5.33
C ASN A 125 0.63 19.74 5.84
N LEU A 126 1.62 19.51 4.98
CA LEU A 126 2.95 19.06 5.41
C LEU A 126 3.83 20.30 5.68
N GLY A 127 4.18 20.54 6.93
CA GLY A 127 4.94 21.71 7.30
C GLY A 127 5.54 21.64 8.70
N ASP A 128 5.91 22.81 9.22
CA ASP A 128 6.36 22.96 10.60
C ASP A 128 5.20 22.78 11.61
N LYS A 129 5.50 22.90 12.90
CA LYS A 129 4.54 22.63 13.98
C LYS A 129 3.24 23.44 13.87
N ASN A 130 3.28 24.63 13.30
CA ASN A 130 2.14 25.54 13.21
C ASN A 130 1.54 25.57 11.80
N LEU A 131 2.15 24.90 10.82
CA LEU A 131 1.86 25.02 9.39
C LEU A 131 2.09 26.43 8.84
N ASP A 132 2.94 27.22 9.49
CA ASP A 132 3.28 28.58 9.04
C ASP A 132 4.20 28.51 7.81
N GLN A 133 4.96 27.43 7.69
CA GLN A 133 5.83 27.15 6.55
C GLN A 133 5.55 25.76 5.98
N ALA A 134 4.95 25.72 4.78
CA ALA A 134 4.73 24.49 4.04
C ALA A 134 6.04 23.92 3.50
N SER A 135 6.21 22.60 3.58
CA SER A 135 7.40 21.88 3.10
C SER A 135 7.27 21.46 1.63
N LEU A 136 6.05 21.43 1.10
CA LEU A 136 5.73 21.12 -0.30
C LEU A 136 4.76 22.18 -0.85
N PRO A 137 4.70 22.39 -2.17
CA PRO A 137 3.63 23.17 -2.79
C PRO A 137 2.26 22.55 -2.42
N GLY A 138 1.26 23.40 -2.22
CA GLY A 138 -0.06 22.93 -1.76
C GLY A 138 -0.97 22.46 -2.88
N TYR A 139 -0.85 23.06 -4.07
CA TYR A 139 -1.68 22.76 -5.23
C TYR A 139 -0.94 22.99 -6.53
N LYS A 140 -1.48 22.43 -7.61
CA LYS A 140 -1.05 22.62 -8.99
C LYS A 140 -2.26 22.94 -9.86
N ILE A 141 -2.10 23.89 -10.78
CA ILE A 141 -3.10 24.20 -11.79
C ILE A 141 -2.59 23.69 -13.14
N ILE A 142 -3.40 22.87 -13.80
CA ILE A 142 -3.13 22.39 -15.16
C ILE A 142 -4.16 23.03 -16.10
N ASP A 143 -3.67 23.63 -17.19
CA ASP A 143 -4.51 24.21 -18.23
C ASP A 143 -4.79 23.19 -19.35
N PHE A 144 -6.03 22.79 -19.46
CA PHE A 144 -6.54 21.91 -20.50
C PHE A 144 -7.16 22.74 -21.62
N SER A 145 -6.31 23.35 -22.47
CA SER A 145 -6.70 24.20 -23.61
C SER A 145 -7.75 25.27 -23.25
N GLY A 146 -7.46 26.04 -22.20
CA GLY A 146 -8.32 27.13 -21.72
C GLY A 146 -9.27 26.73 -20.58
N THR A 147 -9.35 25.45 -20.21
CA THR A 147 -10.05 25.02 -19.00
C THR A 147 -9.03 24.64 -17.92
N LYS A 148 -8.87 25.49 -16.92
CA LYS A 148 -7.95 25.25 -15.80
C LYS A 148 -8.58 24.34 -14.76
N VAL A 149 -7.85 23.29 -14.35
CA VAL A 149 -8.19 22.38 -13.26
C VAL A 149 -7.15 22.52 -12.16
N GLY A 150 -7.58 22.81 -10.94
CA GLY A 150 -6.74 22.88 -9.76
C GLY A 150 -6.76 21.55 -9.01
N PHE A 151 -5.58 21.00 -8.76
CA PHE A 151 -5.36 19.82 -7.92
C PHE A 151 -4.82 20.30 -6.58
N VAL A 152 -5.53 20.01 -5.48
CA VAL A 152 -5.14 20.40 -4.11
C VAL A 152 -4.81 19.14 -3.32
N GLY A 153 -3.62 19.05 -2.73
CA GLY A 153 -3.18 17.86 -1.99
C GLY A 153 -3.40 17.99 -0.49
N PHE A 154 -4.04 17.01 0.13
CA PHE A 154 -4.27 16.97 1.57
C PHE A 154 -4.10 15.56 2.13
N THR A 155 -3.14 15.39 3.04
CA THR A 155 -2.93 14.13 3.78
C THR A 155 -3.55 14.27 5.16
N ALA A 156 -4.47 13.36 5.50
CA ALA A 156 -5.14 13.41 6.79
C ALA A 156 -4.15 13.40 7.95
N PRO A 157 -4.32 14.27 8.98
CA PRO A 157 -3.44 14.29 10.14
C PRO A 157 -3.31 12.94 10.87
N THR A 158 -4.30 12.06 10.72
CA THR A 158 -4.30 10.68 11.24
C THR A 158 -3.27 9.78 10.59
N ALA A 159 -2.65 10.18 9.46
CA ALA A 159 -1.50 9.50 8.88
C ALA A 159 -0.25 9.57 9.79
N ILE A 160 -0.22 10.47 10.78
CA ILE A 160 0.78 10.47 11.85
C ILE A 160 0.19 9.78 13.07
N ASP A 161 0.82 8.72 13.51
CA ASP A 161 0.49 7.99 14.74
C ASP A 161 1.75 7.76 15.60
N GLU A 162 1.60 7.06 16.71
CA GLU A 162 2.71 6.74 17.61
C GLU A 162 3.80 5.89 16.93
N LEU A 163 3.49 5.20 15.83
CA LEU A 163 4.39 4.29 15.14
C LEU A 163 5.36 5.00 14.21
N ASN A 164 4.88 6.07 13.56
CA ASN A 164 5.64 6.77 12.54
C ASN A 164 6.03 8.20 12.94
N LYS A 165 5.58 8.73 14.08
CA LYS A 165 5.91 10.10 14.53
C LYS A 165 7.40 10.40 14.57
N ALA A 166 8.24 9.38 14.80
CA ALA A 166 9.70 9.54 14.78
C ALA A 166 10.24 9.90 13.40
N ASN A 167 9.53 9.53 12.33
CA ASN A 167 9.89 9.81 10.94
C ASN A 167 9.61 11.28 10.56
N PHE A 168 8.83 11.97 11.40
CA PHE A 168 8.51 13.39 11.25
C PHE A 168 9.51 14.32 11.97
N LYS A 169 10.60 13.75 12.48
CA LYS A 169 11.71 14.51 13.06
C LYS A 169 13.00 14.21 12.30
N ASP A 170 13.58 15.26 11.70
CA ASP A 170 14.94 15.16 11.16
C ASP A 170 15.95 15.17 12.32
N LYS A 171 16.68 14.07 12.46
CA LYS A 171 17.68 13.91 13.53
C LYS A 171 18.93 14.76 13.34
N VAL A 172 19.20 15.20 12.12
CA VAL A 172 20.40 15.98 11.77
C VAL A 172 20.16 17.47 11.98
N SER A 173 19.09 18.01 11.40
CA SER A 173 18.75 19.43 11.51
C SER A 173 17.92 19.75 12.77
N GLY A 174 17.32 18.74 13.42
CA GLY A 174 16.40 18.93 14.54
C GLY A 174 15.00 19.41 14.14
N ILE A 175 14.73 19.61 12.85
CA ILE A 175 13.44 20.08 12.33
C ILE A 175 12.37 19.01 12.63
N SER A 176 11.24 19.46 13.16
CA SER A 176 10.05 18.63 13.36
C SER A 176 8.96 19.05 12.37
N TYR A 177 8.49 18.08 11.61
CA TYR A 177 7.40 18.21 10.64
C TYR A 177 6.09 17.73 11.26
N ASN A 178 4.96 18.15 10.70
CA ASN A 178 3.64 17.59 11.00
C ASN A 178 2.66 17.78 9.84
N LEU A 179 1.49 17.16 9.95
CA LEU A 179 0.37 17.25 9.01
C LEU A 179 -0.80 18.08 9.61
N GLY A 180 -0.52 18.94 10.57
CA GLY A 180 -1.56 19.69 11.28
C GLY A 180 -2.25 18.90 12.40
N ASN A 181 -1.65 17.79 12.88
CA ASN A 181 -2.19 16.97 13.97
C ASN A 181 -2.22 17.69 15.32
N THR A 182 -1.52 18.81 15.45
CA THR A 182 -1.56 19.72 16.63
C THR A 182 -2.54 20.89 16.45
N VAL A 183 -3.20 20.99 15.29
CA VAL A 183 -4.10 22.08 14.93
C VAL A 183 -5.55 21.60 15.04
N GLU A 184 -6.44 22.44 15.58
CA GLU A 184 -7.88 22.13 15.61
C GLU A 184 -8.44 21.86 14.21
N SER A 185 -9.27 20.83 14.05
CA SER A 185 -9.86 20.45 12.77
C SER A 185 -10.54 21.61 12.03
N LYS A 186 -11.23 22.51 12.77
CA LYS A 186 -11.88 23.70 12.19
C LYS A 186 -10.89 24.66 11.55
N LYS A 187 -9.70 24.83 12.13
CA LYS A 187 -8.64 25.69 11.57
C LYS A 187 -8.08 25.05 10.30
N LEU A 188 -7.90 23.73 10.32
CA LEU A 188 -7.36 23.00 9.19
C LEU A 188 -8.35 22.97 8.01
N TYR A 189 -9.67 22.85 8.25
CA TYR A 189 -10.68 23.03 7.20
C TYR A 189 -10.68 24.45 6.60
N LYS A 190 -10.49 25.49 7.42
CA LYS A 190 -10.36 26.86 6.91
C LYS A 190 -9.11 27.03 6.07
N TYR A 191 -8.02 26.38 6.45
CA TYR A 191 -6.78 26.40 5.69
C TYR A 191 -6.96 25.69 4.33
N LEU A 192 -7.58 24.51 4.31
CA LEU A 192 -7.94 23.81 3.08
C LEU A 192 -8.85 24.67 2.19
N GLN A 193 -9.89 25.31 2.77
CA GLN A 193 -10.78 26.20 2.02
C GLN A 193 -10.03 27.39 1.42
N LYS A 194 -9.05 27.94 2.13
CA LYS A 194 -8.19 29.01 1.60
C LYS A 194 -7.45 28.53 0.35
N GLN A 195 -6.82 27.36 0.37
CA GLN A 195 -6.10 26.80 -0.76
C GLN A 195 -7.02 26.55 -1.97
N ILE A 196 -8.23 26.07 -1.72
CA ILE A 196 -9.29 25.93 -2.77
C ILE A 196 -9.61 27.30 -3.39
N ASN A 197 -9.76 28.34 -2.57
CA ASN A 197 -10.06 29.69 -3.03
C ASN A 197 -8.87 30.29 -3.80
N ASP A 198 -7.64 30.09 -3.32
CA ASP A 198 -6.43 30.56 -3.98
C ASP A 198 -6.32 29.96 -5.40
N ALA A 199 -6.49 28.63 -5.54
CA ALA A 199 -6.49 27.97 -6.85
C ALA A 199 -7.62 28.50 -7.78
N ARG A 200 -8.80 28.81 -7.21
CA ARG A 200 -9.89 29.43 -7.98
C ARG A 200 -9.59 30.85 -8.42
N SER A 201 -8.93 31.65 -7.57
CA SER A 201 -8.55 33.04 -7.90
C SER A 201 -7.52 33.08 -9.03
N GLU A 202 -6.73 32.02 -9.20
CA GLU A 202 -5.80 31.82 -10.32
C GLU A 202 -6.48 31.28 -11.58
N GLY A 203 -7.80 31.13 -11.54
CA GLY A 203 -8.66 30.80 -12.69
C GLY A 203 -9.03 29.31 -12.80
N ALA A 204 -8.77 28.48 -11.79
CA ALA A 204 -9.20 27.09 -11.80
C ALA A 204 -10.73 27.00 -11.80
N ARG A 205 -11.31 26.45 -12.87
CA ARG A 205 -12.75 26.24 -13.04
C ARG A 205 -13.23 25.00 -12.24
N HIS A 206 -12.41 23.97 -12.19
CA HIS A 206 -12.65 22.74 -11.45
C HIS A 206 -11.58 22.57 -10.39
N ILE A 207 -11.98 22.15 -9.19
CA ILE A 207 -11.04 21.83 -8.10
C ILE A 207 -11.21 20.36 -7.76
N ILE A 208 -10.12 19.63 -7.86
CA ILE A 208 -9.99 18.23 -7.46
C ILE A 208 -9.16 18.19 -6.19
N LEU A 209 -9.76 17.71 -5.11
CA LEU A 209 -9.00 17.40 -3.91
C LEU A 209 -8.38 16.01 -4.07
N VAL A 210 -7.06 15.93 -3.95
CA VAL A 210 -6.34 14.66 -3.81
C VAL A 210 -6.15 14.44 -2.32
N LEU A 211 -6.79 13.39 -1.78
CA LEU A 211 -6.93 13.13 -0.35
C LEU A 211 -6.32 11.79 0.02
N TYR A 212 -5.40 11.79 0.97
CA TYR A 212 -5.01 10.56 1.66
C TYR A 212 -5.69 10.46 3.01
N THR A 213 -6.45 9.39 3.23
CA THR A 213 -7.08 9.04 4.52
C THR A 213 -7.33 7.55 4.61
N GLU A 214 -7.07 6.96 5.78
CA GLU A 214 -7.29 5.52 6.01
C GLU A 214 -8.73 5.21 6.49
N SER A 215 -9.65 6.18 6.41
CA SER A 215 -11.02 6.00 6.93
C SER A 215 -12.07 6.72 6.09
N LEU A 216 -13.19 6.05 5.86
CA LEU A 216 -14.40 6.63 5.26
C LEU A 216 -15.31 7.32 6.32
N SER A 217 -14.90 7.37 7.57
CA SER A 217 -15.64 7.99 8.68
C SER A 217 -14.75 8.92 9.50
N GLY A 218 -15.36 9.72 10.38
CA GLY A 218 -14.62 10.65 11.23
C GLY A 218 -14.27 11.98 10.55
N SER A 219 -13.47 12.80 11.24
CA SER A 219 -13.20 14.20 10.85
C SER A 219 -12.49 14.36 9.51
N TRP A 220 -11.75 13.37 9.05
CA TRP A 220 -10.96 13.43 7.81
C TRP A 220 -11.48 12.52 6.72
N SER A 221 -12.72 12.02 6.88
CA SER A 221 -13.41 11.31 5.82
C SER A 221 -13.77 12.25 4.65
N PRO A 222 -13.94 11.72 3.43
CA PRO A 222 -14.31 12.55 2.28
C PRO A 222 -15.64 13.29 2.52
N GLU A 223 -16.60 12.66 3.21
CA GLU A 223 -17.88 13.30 3.57
C GLU A 223 -17.69 14.48 4.54
N ALA A 224 -16.88 14.30 5.60
CA ALA A 224 -16.62 15.36 6.58
C ALA A 224 -15.88 16.55 5.93
N ILE A 225 -14.89 16.26 5.07
CA ILE A 225 -14.17 17.31 4.34
C ILE A 225 -15.11 18.06 3.39
N ALA A 226 -15.94 17.35 2.62
CA ALA A 226 -16.90 17.99 1.71
C ALA A 226 -17.90 18.87 2.48
N LYS A 227 -18.46 18.42 3.61
CA LYS A 227 -19.37 19.18 4.48
C LYS A 227 -18.75 20.45 5.06
N ASN A 228 -17.42 20.51 5.20
CA ASN A 228 -16.70 21.66 5.75
C ASN A 228 -16.03 22.53 4.68
N THR A 229 -16.21 22.23 3.39
CA THR A 229 -15.61 22.98 2.27
C THR A 229 -16.62 23.29 1.17
N LYS A 230 -16.27 24.25 0.32
CA LYS A 230 -17.06 24.67 -0.86
C LYS A 230 -16.16 24.65 -2.09
N GLY A 231 -16.78 24.35 -3.23
CA GLY A 231 -16.11 24.53 -4.51
C GLY A 231 -15.32 23.31 -5.01
N LEU A 232 -15.36 22.18 -4.32
CA LEU A 232 -14.81 20.93 -4.84
C LEU A 232 -15.70 20.38 -5.96
N THR A 233 -15.07 19.87 -7.01
CA THR A 233 -15.72 19.13 -8.10
C THR A 233 -15.67 17.62 -7.81
N CYS A 234 -14.50 17.14 -7.35
CA CYS A 234 -14.26 15.74 -7.07
C CYS A 234 -13.22 15.59 -5.94
N ILE A 235 -13.24 14.45 -5.26
CA ILE A 235 -12.21 13.99 -4.33
C ILE A 235 -11.63 12.68 -4.88
N ILE A 236 -10.35 12.67 -5.23
CA ILE A 236 -9.58 11.47 -5.53
C ILE A 236 -8.88 11.06 -4.24
N MET A 237 -9.16 9.86 -3.73
CA MET A 237 -8.62 9.45 -2.44
C MET A 237 -7.73 8.22 -2.53
N GLY A 238 -6.87 8.05 -1.52
CA GLY A 238 -6.07 6.88 -1.21
C GLY A 238 -6.14 6.53 0.28
N GLY A 239 -5.54 5.40 0.67
CA GLY A 239 -5.35 4.95 2.05
C GLY A 239 -6.31 3.85 2.52
N THR A 240 -7.50 3.69 1.94
CA THR A 240 -8.43 2.63 2.35
C THR A 240 -8.34 1.35 1.51
N HIS A 241 -7.58 1.36 0.42
CA HIS A 241 -7.42 0.26 -0.54
C HIS A 241 -8.73 -0.20 -1.22
N GLN A 242 -9.81 0.57 -1.12
CA GLN A 242 -11.10 0.21 -1.72
C GLN A 242 -11.19 0.65 -3.18
N CYS A 243 -11.95 -0.07 -3.98
CA CYS A 243 -12.37 0.37 -5.30
C CYS A 243 -13.65 1.18 -5.17
N ILE A 244 -13.58 2.48 -5.45
CA ILE A 244 -14.72 3.42 -5.37
C ILE A 244 -14.75 4.20 -6.67
N ASP A 245 -15.79 4.01 -7.46
CA ASP A 245 -15.98 4.68 -8.76
C ASP A 245 -17.13 5.69 -8.77
N ASN A 246 -18.07 5.60 -7.82
CA ASN A 246 -19.29 6.40 -7.85
C ASN A 246 -19.89 6.65 -6.46
N LEU A 247 -19.10 7.28 -5.56
CA LEU A 247 -19.59 7.72 -4.25
C LEU A 247 -19.85 9.24 -4.29
N TRP A 248 -21.08 9.66 -3.98
CA TRP A 248 -21.45 11.07 -3.95
C TRP A 248 -21.64 11.55 -2.51
N VAL A 249 -21.03 12.68 -2.18
CA VAL A 249 -21.16 13.35 -0.89
C VAL A 249 -21.60 14.79 -1.06
N LYS A 250 -22.19 15.41 -0.03
CA LYS A 250 -22.65 16.79 -0.07
C LYS A 250 -21.62 17.74 0.51
N SER A 251 -21.33 18.81 -0.24
CA SER A 251 -20.50 19.92 0.22
C SER A 251 -21.23 20.83 1.20
N GLN A 252 -20.51 21.78 1.82
CA GLN A 252 -21.07 22.74 2.77
C GLN A 252 -22.26 23.54 2.22
N ASN A 253 -22.29 23.79 0.91
CA ASN A 253 -23.38 24.48 0.22
C ASN A 253 -24.33 23.52 -0.52
N ASN A 254 -24.42 22.28 -0.05
CA ASN A 254 -25.30 21.21 -0.53
C ASN A 254 -25.13 20.81 -2.01
N LYS A 255 -23.95 21.08 -2.61
CA LYS A 255 -23.62 20.61 -3.95
C LYS A 255 -23.02 19.21 -3.88
N ASP A 256 -23.27 18.41 -4.92
CA ASP A 256 -22.70 17.07 -5.06
C ASP A 256 -21.20 17.15 -5.35
N VAL A 257 -20.43 16.29 -4.68
CA VAL A 257 -19.00 16.09 -4.87
C VAL A 257 -18.78 14.59 -5.09
N LEU A 258 -18.19 14.23 -6.22
CA LEU A 258 -17.86 12.83 -6.53
C LEU A 258 -16.60 12.41 -5.75
N VAL A 259 -16.62 11.22 -5.17
CA VAL A 259 -15.48 10.60 -4.47
C VAL A 259 -15.09 9.33 -5.20
N VAL A 260 -13.80 9.18 -5.51
CA VAL A 260 -13.26 8.05 -6.28
C VAL A 260 -11.96 7.53 -5.67
N GLN A 261 -11.70 6.22 -5.81
CA GLN A 261 -10.47 5.55 -5.39
C GLN A 261 -10.25 4.30 -6.23
N ALA A 262 -8.99 3.99 -6.57
CA ALA A 262 -8.63 2.96 -7.54
C ALA A 262 -8.13 1.63 -6.92
N GLY A 263 -8.51 1.32 -5.68
CA GLY A 263 -8.05 0.10 -5.01
C GLY A 263 -6.62 0.21 -4.48
N SER A 264 -5.77 -0.78 -4.75
CA SER A 264 -4.35 -0.75 -4.37
C SER A 264 -3.49 -1.58 -5.33
N LYS A 265 -2.16 -1.40 -5.28
CA LYS A 265 -1.16 -2.17 -6.05
C LYS A 265 -1.49 -2.26 -7.54
N LEU A 266 -2.03 -1.16 -8.12
CA LEU A 266 -2.43 -1.08 -9.53
C LEU A 266 -3.40 -2.20 -9.97
N GLN A 267 -4.26 -2.66 -9.08
CA GLN A 267 -5.32 -3.61 -9.46
C GLN A 267 -6.33 -2.98 -10.42
N SER A 268 -6.51 -1.67 -10.35
CA SER A 268 -7.24 -0.85 -11.32
C SER A 268 -6.64 0.54 -11.41
N VAL A 269 -7.04 1.28 -12.43
CA VAL A 269 -6.77 2.71 -12.61
C VAL A 269 -8.10 3.42 -12.70
N GLY A 270 -8.27 4.49 -11.93
CA GLY A 270 -9.45 5.32 -12.05
C GLY A 270 -9.35 6.24 -13.28
N LYS A 271 -10.44 6.37 -14.01
CA LYS A 271 -10.59 7.31 -15.11
C LYS A 271 -11.72 8.27 -14.79
N LEU A 272 -11.37 9.45 -14.28
CA LEU A 272 -12.27 10.55 -13.99
C LEU A 272 -12.38 11.43 -15.24
N THR A 273 -13.59 11.61 -15.74
CA THR A 273 -13.88 12.46 -16.90
C THR A 273 -14.64 13.72 -16.46
N ILE A 274 -14.16 14.89 -16.86
CA ILE A 274 -14.89 16.15 -16.71
C ILE A 274 -15.56 16.45 -18.04
N GLY A 275 -16.86 16.22 -18.10
CA GLY A 275 -17.68 16.45 -19.30
C GLY A 275 -17.82 17.93 -19.65
N LYS A 276 -18.26 18.24 -20.86
CA LYS A 276 -18.45 19.61 -21.41
C LYS A 276 -19.26 20.52 -20.48
N LYS A 277 -20.24 19.97 -19.74
CA LYS A 277 -21.06 20.71 -18.78
C LYS A 277 -20.41 20.85 -17.40
N GLY A 278 -19.19 20.28 -17.20
CA GLY A 278 -18.45 20.32 -15.95
C GLY A 278 -18.89 19.31 -14.91
N THR A 279 -19.81 18.39 -15.25
CA THR A 279 -20.21 17.30 -14.36
C THR A 279 -19.16 16.18 -14.45
N PRO A 280 -18.57 15.76 -13.32
CA PRO A 280 -17.62 14.65 -13.31
C PRO A 280 -18.35 13.31 -13.42
N SER A 281 -17.70 12.35 -14.09
CA SER A 281 -18.07 10.93 -14.08
C SER A 281 -16.80 10.10 -13.95
N SER A 282 -16.88 8.91 -13.41
CA SER A 282 -15.70 8.05 -13.23
C SER A 282 -16.02 6.59 -13.56
N GLU A 283 -14.99 5.88 -13.95
CA GLU A 283 -14.98 4.42 -14.12
C GLU A 283 -13.65 3.85 -13.66
N LEU A 284 -13.65 2.57 -13.29
CA LEU A 284 -12.44 1.83 -12.95
C LEU A 284 -12.01 0.95 -14.12
N VAL A 285 -10.78 1.11 -14.58
CA VAL A 285 -10.14 0.32 -15.63
C VAL A 285 -9.32 -0.79 -14.99
N TYR A 286 -9.68 -2.04 -15.22
CA TYR A 286 -9.04 -3.21 -14.60
C TYR A 286 -7.98 -3.88 -15.46
N SER A 287 -7.86 -3.52 -16.73
CA SER A 287 -6.86 -4.10 -17.64
C SER A 287 -6.45 -3.11 -18.72
N VAL A 288 -5.14 -3.08 -18.99
CA VAL A 288 -4.51 -2.33 -20.08
C VAL A 288 -3.46 -3.22 -20.69
N TYR A 289 -3.59 -3.53 -21.99
CA TYR A 289 -2.77 -4.56 -22.64
C TYR A 289 -1.54 -4.01 -23.38
N LEU A 290 -1.58 -2.74 -23.77
CA LEU A 290 -0.46 -2.10 -24.49
C LEU A 290 0.53 -1.50 -23.49
N SER A 291 1.82 -1.61 -23.80
CA SER A 291 2.91 -1.18 -22.92
C SER A 291 3.81 -0.16 -23.61
N ASP A 292 4.14 0.91 -22.92
CA ASP A 292 5.14 1.89 -23.35
C ASP A 292 6.55 1.29 -23.27
N LYS A 293 7.25 1.26 -24.40
CA LYS A 293 8.57 0.63 -24.51
C LYS A 293 9.65 1.31 -23.66
N ALA A 294 9.60 2.65 -23.53
CA ALA A 294 10.60 3.39 -22.79
C ALA A 294 10.47 3.15 -21.28
N VAL A 295 9.22 3.19 -20.77
CA VAL A 295 8.95 2.90 -19.35
C VAL A 295 9.21 1.42 -19.05
N ALA A 296 8.85 0.49 -19.95
CA ALA A 296 9.16 -0.94 -19.80
C ALA A 296 10.66 -1.19 -19.70
N SER A 297 11.46 -0.54 -20.54
CA SER A 297 12.92 -0.64 -20.50
C SER A 297 13.49 -0.09 -19.19
N ALA A 298 12.92 0.99 -18.65
CA ALA A 298 13.34 1.55 -17.37
C ALA A 298 12.99 0.62 -16.19
N VAL A 299 11.78 0.04 -16.18
CA VAL A 299 11.40 -0.97 -15.18
C VAL A 299 12.37 -2.16 -15.23
N ALA A 300 12.67 -2.66 -16.43
CA ALA A 300 13.63 -3.76 -16.61
C ALA A 300 15.04 -3.42 -16.10
N ALA A 301 15.50 -2.18 -16.31
CA ALA A 301 16.79 -1.71 -15.82
C ALA A 301 16.83 -1.66 -14.27
N GLU A 302 15.79 -1.13 -13.63
CA GLU A 302 15.68 -1.11 -12.16
C GLU A 302 15.59 -2.53 -11.59
N ARG A 303 14.84 -3.44 -12.24
CA ARG A 303 14.78 -4.86 -11.83
C ARG A 303 16.14 -5.56 -11.99
N LYS A 304 16.88 -5.28 -13.05
CA LYS A 304 18.24 -5.80 -13.25
C LYS A 304 19.18 -5.31 -12.14
N HIS A 305 19.09 -4.03 -11.79
CA HIS A 305 19.87 -3.47 -10.68
C HIS A 305 19.51 -4.14 -9.35
N LEU A 306 18.21 -4.28 -9.05
CA LEU A 306 17.73 -5.00 -7.87
C LEU A 306 18.27 -6.44 -7.83
N ALA A 307 18.24 -7.16 -8.97
CA ALA A 307 18.75 -8.53 -9.06
C ALA A 307 20.27 -8.61 -8.76
N LEU A 308 21.06 -7.62 -9.15
CA LEU A 308 22.48 -7.55 -8.80
C LEU A 308 22.68 -7.36 -7.29
N VAL A 309 21.92 -6.45 -6.66
CA VAL A 309 21.94 -6.25 -5.21
C VAL A 309 21.42 -7.48 -4.48
N ALA A 310 20.38 -8.12 -5.01
CA ALA A 310 19.78 -9.31 -4.42
C ALA A 310 20.71 -10.53 -4.41
N ARG A 311 21.70 -10.60 -5.30
CA ARG A 311 22.74 -11.65 -5.32
C ARG A 311 23.81 -11.46 -4.24
N GLN A 312 23.83 -10.30 -3.56
CA GLN A 312 24.80 -10.09 -2.48
C GLN A 312 24.53 -11.07 -1.33
N GLN A 313 25.60 -11.63 -0.80
CA GLN A 313 25.53 -12.55 0.35
C GLN A 313 25.02 -11.81 1.59
N VAL A 314 23.99 -12.35 2.21
CA VAL A 314 23.41 -11.90 3.48
C VAL A 314 24.01 -12.66 4.66
N GLY A 315 24.29 -13.94 4.46
CA GLY A 315 24.85 -14.83 5.45
C GLY A 315 25.14 -16.23 4.89
N TYR A 316 25.37 -17.17 5.79
CA TYR A 316 25.63 -18.57 5.48
C TYR A 316 24.74 -19.47 6.32
N SER A 317 24.19 -20.54 5.75
CA SER A 317 23.41 -21.53 6.50
C SER A 317 24.19 -22.82 6.64
N ASN A 318 24.32 -23.28 7.88
CA ASN A 318 24.91 -24.58 8.24
C ASN A 318 23.87 -25.73 8.21
N VAL A 319 22.62 -25.42 7.84
CA VAL A 319 21.49 -26.35 7.80
C VAL A 319 20.61 -26.03 6.61
N TYR A 320 19.82 -27.02 6.17
CA TYR A 320 18.74 -26.76 5.21
C TYR A 320 17.46 -26.42 5.97
N LEU A 321 16.78 -25.33 5.61
CA LEU A 321 15.51 -24.94 6.21
C LEU A 321 14.36 -25.38 5.29
N TYR A 322 13.58 -26.33 5.78
CA TYR A 322 12.51 -27.00 5.05
C TYR A 322 11.13 -26.40 5.35
N SER A 323 10.35 -26.12 4.31
CA SER A 323 8.89 -25.89 4.38
C SER A 323 8.11 -27.14 3.98
N LYS A 324 8.80 -28.10 3.36
CA LYS A 324 8.30 -29.40 2.88
C LYS A 324 8.90 -30.53 3.70
N ASP A 325 8.20 -31.65 3.77
CA ASP A 325 8.76 -32.87 4.34
C ASP A 325 9.99 -33.30 3.54
N PRO A 326 11.16 -33.53 4.16
CA PRO A 326 12.39 -33.88 3.45
C PRO A 326 12.31 -35.18 2.67
N GLY A 327 11.52 -36.15 3.17
CA GLY A 327 11.37 -37.48 2.56
C GLY A 327 10.38 -37.50 1.42
N THR A 328 9.17 -36.97 1.63
CA THR A 328 8.07 -37.00 0.65
C THR A 328 8.03 -35.82 -0.28
N ARG A 329 8.70 -34.71 0.08
CA ARG A 329 8.65 -33.42 -0.61
C ARG A 329 7.26 -32.79 -0.68
N GLN A 330 6.27 -33.34 0.01
CA GLN A 330 4.97 -32.71 0.18
C GLN A 330 5.10 -31.50 1.10
N ARG A 331 4.24 -30.52 0.90
CA ARG A 331 4.20 -29.33 1.75
C ARG A 331 3.84 -29.77 3.18
N TYR A 332 4.63 -29.36 4.15
CA TYR A 332 4.51 -29.80 5.54
C TYR A 332 4.19 -28.65 6.49
N VAL A 333 4.67 -27.45 6.15
CA VAL A 333 4.50 -26.23 6.96
C VAL A 333 3.03 -25.83 7.18
N GLY A 334 2.10 -26.34 6.35
CA GLY A 334 0.65 -26.07 6.43
C GLY A 334 -0.14 -26.90 7.44
N SER A 335 0.53 -27.86 8.09
CA SER A 335 -0.10 -28.74 9.08
C SER A 335 0.81 -29.10 10.26
N HIS A 336 2.12 -28.89 10.13
CA HIS A 336 3.13 -29.28 11.12
C HIS A 336 4.15 -28.17 11.33
N GLU A 337 4.87 -28.28 12.44
CA GLU A 337 6.05 -27.46 12.72
C GLU A 337 7.17 -27.76 11.70
N THR A 338 7.88 -26.72 11.27
CA THR A 338 9.08 -26.87 10.43
C THR A 338 10.20 -25.95 10.89
N ASN A 339 11.44 -26.31 10.59
CA ASN A 339 12.57 -25.44 10.92
C ASN A 339 12.57 -24.13 10.13
N MET A 340 12.03 -24.10 8.90
CA MET A 340 11.81 -22.87 8.15
C MET A 340 10.76 -21.98 8.84
N GLY A 341 9.67 -22.59 9.34
CA GLY A 341 8.66 -21.88 10.13
C GLY A 341 9.23 -21.29 11.42
N ASN A 342 10.04 -22.06 12.14
CA ASN A 342 10.70 -21.59 13.35
C ASN A 342 11.67 -20.43 13.08
N PHE A 343 12.48 -20.54 12.03
CA PHE A 343 13.41 -19.48 11.63
C PHE A 343 12.66 -18.19 11.27
N ALA A 344 11.62 -18.27 10.45
CA ALA A 344 10.83 -17.13 10.05
C ALA A 344 10.13 -16.46 11.24
N ALA A 345 9.49 -17.25 12.10
CA ALA A 345 8.82 -16.73 13.30
C ALA A 345 9.82 -16.08 14.29
N ASP A 346 11.03 -16.66 14.47
CA ASP A 346 12.09 -16.06 15.28
C ASP A 346 12.60 -14.73 14.68
N ALA A 347 12.68 -14.64 13.34
CA ALA A 347 13.06 -13.41 12.66
C ALA A 347 12.05 -12.29 12.93
N TYR A 348 10.75 -12.57 12.84
CA TYR A 348 9.70 -11.63 13.17
C TYR A 348 9.72 -11.21 14.65
N LYS A 349 9.89 -12.18 15.54
CA LYS A 349 10.00 -11.89 16.97
C LYS A 349 11.16 -10.94 17.26
N ALA A 350 12.30 -11.15 16.62
CA ALA A 350 13.47 -10.31 16.78
C ALA A 350 13.29 -8.89 16.18
N ALA A 351 12.57 -8.77 15.06
CA ALA A 351 12.33 -7.50 14.39
C ALA A 351 11.49 -6.55 15.26
N PHE A 352 10.51 -7.07 15.98
CA PHE A 352 9.56 -6.27 16.76
C PHE A 352 9.77 -6.30 18.28
N GLY A 353 10.59 -7.22 18.79
CA GLY A 353 10.64 -7.51 20.24
C GLY A 353 9.27 -7.95 20.75
N ALA A 354 8.53 -8.74 19.95
CA ALA A 354 7.21 -9.25 20.29
C ALA A 354 7.29 -10.26 21.45
N ASP A 355 6.22 -10.39 22.24
CA ASP A 355 6.11 -11.44 23.26
C ASP A 355 6.00 -12.80 22.58
N LEU A 356 5.19 -12.89 21.54
CA LEU A 356 4.98 -14.07 20.71
C LEU A 356 4.71 -13.69 19.24
N VAL A 357 4.84 -14.67 18.35
CA VAL A 357 4.60 -14.53 16.92
C VAL A 357 3.64 -15.62 16.45
N LEU A 358 2.70 -15.24 15.62
CA LEU A 358 1.80 -16.09 14.86
C LEU A 358 2.01 -15.81 13.38
N LEU A 359 2.61 -16.76 12.66
CA LEU A 359 2.97 -16.60 11.26
C LEU A 359 2.24 -17.65 10.40
N ASN A 360 1.38 -17.19 9.51
CA ASN A 360 0.62 -18.07 8.61
C ASN A 360 1.53 -18.87 7.69
N SER A 361 1.31 -20.17 7.62
CA SER A 361 2.06 -21.07 6.76
C SER A 361 1.93 -20.75 5.26
N GLY A 362 0.79 -20.18 4.83
CA GLY A 362 0.59 -19.76 3.44
C GLY A 362 1.57 -18.71 2.94
N GLU A 363 2.30 -18.07 3.84
CA GLU A 363 3.35 -17.10 3.53
C GLU A 363 4.75 -17.72 3.45
N LEU A 364 4.88 -19.01 3.82
CA LEU A 364 6.13 -19.77 3.85
C LEU A 364 6.11 -20.81 2.72
N THR A 365 6.37 -20.38 1.51
CA THR A 365 6.28 -21.25 0.33
C THR A 365 7.63 -21.76 -0.15
N GLY A 366 8.71 -21.04 0.18
CA GLY A 366 10.07 -21.41 -0.19
C GLY A 366 10.86 -22.08 0.95
N GLU A 367 12.09 -22.43 0.63
CA GLU A 367 13.05 -23.09 1.50
C GLU A 367 14.38 -22.34 1.43
N LEU A 368 15.24 -22.46 2.44
CA LEU A 368 16.60 -21.92 2.39
C LEU A 368 17.63 -23.06 2.37
N PRO A 369 18.46 -23.13 1.32
CA PRO A 369 19.43 -24.21 1.20
C PRO A 369 20.60 -24.07 2.18
N TYR A 370 21.32 -25.16 2.38
CA TYR A 370 22.65 -25.13 2.96
C TYR A 370 23.61 -24.29 2.09
N GLY A 371 24.47 -23.51 2.70
CA GLY A 371 25.47 -22.70 2.01
C GLY A 371 25.21 -21.21 2.06
N ASN A 372 25.62 -20.50 1.03
CA ASN A 372 25.49 -19.05 0.94
C ASN A 372 24.02 -18.63 0.83
N ILE A 373 23.60 -17.77 1.75
CA ILE A 373 22.29 -17.13 1.70
C ILE A 373 22.44 -15.74 1.10
N THR A 374 21.76 -15.48 0.00
CA THR A 374 21.68 -14.19 -0.63
C THR A 374 20.35 -13.52 -0.31
N TYR A 375 20.22 -12.22 -0.61
CA TYR A 375 18.91 -11.57 -0.49
C TYR A 375 17.90 -12.18 -1.47
N GLN A 376 18.35 -12.62 -2.64
CA GLN A 376 17.52 -13.36 -3.60
C GLN A 376 16.94 -14.64 -2.99
N SER A 377 17.75 -15.41 -2.26
CA SER A 377 17.28 -16.62 -1.56
C SER A 377 16.15 -16.30 -0.57
N LEU A 378 16.23 -15.15 0.11
CA LEU A 378 15.18 -14.71 1.02
C LEU A 378 13.92 -14.28 0.28
N LEU A 379 14.04 -13.57 -0.86
CA LEU A 379 12.88 -13.21 -1.69
C LEU A 379 12.17 -14.44 -2.26
N GLU A 380 12.92 -15.47 -2.63
CA GLU A 380 12.37 -16.75 -3.11
C GLU A 380 11.68 -17.55 -2.00
N ALA A 381 12.21 -17.48 -0.77
CA ALA A 381 11.61 -18.11 0.40
C ALA A 381 10.31 -17.40 0.84
N PHE A 382 10.23 -16.09 0.64
CA PHE A 382 9.09 -15.23 0.96
C PHE A 382 8.60 -14.47 -0.29
N PRO A 383 7.96 -15.15 -1.25
CA PRO A 383 7.60 -14.57 -2.54
C PRO A 383 6.46 -13.55 -2.46
N HIS A 384 5.72 -13.55 -1.36
CA HIS A 384 4.67 -12.58 -1.12
C HIS A 384 5.28 -11.37 -0.39
N GLU A 385 5.24 -10.21 -1.01
CA GLU A 385 5.71 -8.95 -0.42
C GLU A 385 4.71 -8.45 0.65
N TYR A 386 4.48 -9.28 1.69
CA TYR A 386 3.71 -8.87 2.85
C TYR A 386 4.59 -8.17 3.86
N SER A 387 4.08 -7.07 4.40
CA SER A 387 4.74 -6.39 5.51
C SER A 387 4.53 -7.15 6.82
N CYS A 388 5.51 -7.03 7.69
CA CYS A 388 5.40 -7.49 9.06
C CYS A 388 4.50 -6.54 9.88
N CYS A 389 3.79 -7.10 10.86
CA CYS A 389 2.83 -6.39 11.71
C CYS A 389 2.99 -6.78 13.18
N LEU A 390 2.75 -5.83 14.07
CA LEU A 390 2.70 -6.03 15.53
C LEU A 390 1.39 -5.45 16.06
N ILE A 391 0.63 -6.27 16.81
CA ILE A 391 -0.64 -5.87 17.42
C ILE A 391 -0.66 -6.13 18.93
N GLU A 392 -1.59 -5.50 19.65
CA GLU A 392 -2.01 -5.91 20.99
C GLU A 392 -3.21 -6.85 20.88
N ALA A 393 -3.08 -8.07 21.41
CA ALA A 393 -4.17 -9.04 21.45
C ALA A 393 -4.23 -9.75 22.80
N THR A 394 -5.44 -10.11 23.23
CA THR A 394 -5.64 -10.90 24.46
C THR A 394 -5.19 -12.35 24.27
N GLY A 395 -4.85 -13.04 25.36
CA GLY A 395 -4.57 -14.47 25.29
C GLY A 395 -5.73 -15.29 24.74
N LYS A 396 -6.98 -14.86 24.96
CA LYS A 396 -8.15 -15.50 24.35
C LYS A 396 -8.12 -15.41 22.82
N GLN A 397 -7.81 -14.24 22.29
CA GLN A 397 -7.67 -14.04 20.83
C GLN A 397 -6.51 -14.85 20.24
N VAL A 398 -5.39 -14.96 20.98
CA VAL A 398 -4.25 -15.84 20.60
C VAL A 398 -4.71 -17.30 20.56
N LEU A 399 -5.42 -17.79 21.58
CA LEU A 399 -5.94 -19.16 21.62
C LEU A 399 -6.90 -19.44 20.47
N ASP A 400 -7.81 -18.51 20.18
CA ASP A 400 -8.75 -18.60 19.08
C ASP A 400 -8.05 -18.63 17.70
N ALA A 401 -6.97 -17.87 17.54
CA ALA A 401 -6.17 -17.86 16.31
C ALA A 401 -5.43 -19.20 16.11
N LEU A 402 -4.89 -19.78 17.18
CA LEU A 402 -4.28 -21.10 17.12
C LEU A 402 -5.32 -22.18 16.78
N GLU A 403 -6.51 -22.14 17.40
CA GLU A 403 -7.59 -23.08 17.13
C GLU A 403 -8.11 -22.96 15.69
N MET A 404 -8.27 -21.72 15.19
CA MET A 404 -8.57 -21.47 13.78
C MET A 404 -7.48 -22.01 12.86
N GLY A 405 -6.21 -21.86 13.23
CA GLY A 405 -5.07 -22.36 12.47
C GLY A 405 -5.08 -23.88 12.29
N VAL A 406 -5.59 -24.62 13.27
CA VAL A 406 -5.63 -26.09 13.25
C VAL A 406 -6.99 -26.69 12.89
N HIS A 407 -7.98 -25.86 12.50
CA HIS A 407 -9.35 -26.34 12.31
C HIS A 407 -9.51 -27.40 11.20
N ARG A 408 -8.61 -27.39 10.21
CA ARG A 408 -8.58 -28.34 9.08
C ARG A 408 -7.66 -29.54 9.31
N PHE A 409 -6.87 -29.52 10.38
CA PHE A 409 -5.93 -30.61 10.64
C PHE A 409 -6.63 -31.98 10.65
N PRO A 410 -6.10 -33.05 9.99
CA PRO A 410 -4.72 -33.15 9.45
C PRO A 410 -4.50 -32.51 8.06
N ASP A 411 -5.54 -32.01 7.38
CA ASP A 411 -5.41 -31.38 6.09
C ASP A 411 -4.58 -30.08 6.18
N GLU A 412 -3.87 -29.77 5.11
CA GLU A 412 -3.14 -28.51 5.00
C GLU A 412 -4.07 -27.30 5.05
N PHE A 413 -3.61 -26.26 5.71
CA PHE A 413 -4.30 -24.98 5.76
C PHE A 413 -3.32 -23.81 5.76
N ASP A 414 -3.47 -22.87 4.85
CA ASP A 414 -2.60 -21.68 4.75
C ASP A 414 -2.63 -20.80 6.00
N GLY A 415 -3.69 -20.88 6.80
CA GLY A 415 -3.82 -20.22 8.08
C GLY A 415 -3.20 -20.99 9.26
N PHE A 416 -2.58 -22.17 9.04
CA PHE A 416 -1.84 -22.86 10.10
C PHE A 416 -0.70 -22.00 10.61
N MET A 417 -0.54 -21.89 11.95
CA MET A 417 0.39 -20.95 12.56
C MET A 417 1.73 -21.59 12.91
N GLN A 418 2.80 -21.14 12.25
CA GLN A 418 4.16 -21.30 12.75
C GLN A 418 4.43 -20.26 13.83
N VAL A 419 5.15 -20.62 14.91
CA VAL A 419 5.14 -19.80 16.12
C VAL A 419 6.54 -19.52 16.67
N ALA A 420 6.69 -18.38 17.35
CA ALA A 420 7.85 -18.08 18.20
C ALA A 420 7.41 -17.44 19.52
N GLY A 421 8.15 -17.68 20.58
CA GLY A 421 7.84 -17.18 21.92
C GLY A 421 6.68 -17.90 22.61
N LEU A 422 6.05 -18.86 21.94
CA LEU A 422 5.03 -19.73 22.49
C LEU A 422 5.21 -21.18 22.01
N SER A 423 4.58 -22.12 22.72
CA SER A 423 4.41 -23.52 22.31
C SER A 423 3.01 -24.02 22.67
N TYR A 424 2.53 -25.03 21.95
CA TYR A 424 1.21 -25.61 22.20
C TYR A 424 1.12 -27.07 21.76
N THR A 425 0.07 -27.76 22.19
CA THR A 425 -0.23 -29.15 21.81
C THR A 425 -1.53 -29.20 21.01
N ILE A 426 -1.53 -29.94 19.91
CA ILE A 426 -2.74 -30.30 19.14
C ILE A 426 -3.21 -31.65 19.63
N ASP A 427 -4.39 -31.70 20.26
CA ASP A 427 -5.05 -32.96 20.66
C ASP A 427 -5.78 -33.52 19.45
N THR A 428 -5.20 -34.55 18.82
CA THR A 428 -5.72 -35.16 17.60
C THR A 428 -6.98 -36.01 17.85
N GLY A 429 -7.23 -36.34 19.10
CA GLY A 429 -8.48 -37.05 19.52
C GLY A 429 -9.71 -36.12 19.58
N ILE A 430 -9.52 -34.80 19.45
CA ILE A 430 -10.60 -33.81 19.45
C ILE A 430 -10.85 -33.32 18.03
N ASN A 431 -12.08 -33.49 17.54
CA ASN A 431 -12.50 -32.89 16.28
C ASN A 431 -12.57 -31.38 16.39
N SER A 432 -12.41 -30.67 15.27
CA SER A 432 -12.54 -29.22 15.25
C SER A 432 -13.97 -28.80 15.61
N ASN A 433 -14.08 -27.91 16.58
CA ASN A 433 -15.32 -27.26 16.99
C ASN A 433 -15.40 -25.80 16.55
N VAL A 434 -14.53 -25.38 15.62
CA VAL A 434 -14.52 -24.02 15.06
C VAL A 434 -15.77 -23.79 14.22
N VAL A 435 -16.48 -22.73 14.55
CA VAL A 435 -17.65 -22.26 13.79
C VAL A 435 -17.21 -21.10 12.92
N LEU A 436 -17.48 -21.22 11.62
CA LEU A 436 -17.17 -20.18 10.62
C LEU A 436 -18.45 -19.44 10.22
N ASP A 437 -18.30 -18.20 9.78
CA ASP A 437 -19.36 -17.48 9.09
C ASP A 437 -19.48 -17.95 7.62
N ARG A 438 -20.46 -17.41 6.88
CA ARG A 438 -20.69 -17.74 5.46
C ARG A 438 -19.52 -17.37 4.53
N TYR A 439 -18.56 -16.59 5.02
CA TYR A 439 -17.38 -16.16 4.27
C TYR A 439 -16.11 -16.91 4.68
N GLY A 440 -16.21 -17.88 5.61
CA GLY A 440 -15.06 -18.64 6.12
C GLY A 440 -14.29 -17.95 7.24
N ASN A 441 -14.81 -16.88 7.83
CA ASN A 441 -14.17 -16.21 8.96
C ASN A 441 -14.54 -16.91 10.27
N PHE A 442 -13.60 -16.92 11.21
CA PHE A 442 -13.82 -17.43 12.56
C PHE A 442 -14.96 -16.68 13.27
N LYS A 443 -15.85 -17.42 13.89
CA LYS A 443 -16.95 -16.88 14.68
C LYS A 443 -16.80 -17.22 16.17
N ASN A 444 -16.65 -18.47 16.49
CA ASN A 444 -16.37 -18.98 17.84
C ASN A 444 -15.93 -20.44 17.80
N VAL A 445 -15.69 -21.03 18.95
CA VAL A 445 -15.52 -22.48 19.15
C VAL A 445 -16.73 -23.00 19.91
N ALA A 446 -17.49 -23.93 19.30
CA ALA A 446 -18.72 -24.49 19.87
C ALA A 446 -18.49 -25.80 20.67
N GLY A 447 -17.40 -25.89 21.40
CA GLY A 447 -17.06 -27.08 22.17
C GLY A 447 -15.66 -27.03 22.75
N ALA A 448 -15.03 -28.20 22.89
CA ALA A 448 -13.66 -28.29 23.39
C ALA A 448 -12.66 -27.81 22.34
N TYR A 449 -11.72 -27.04 22.77
CA TYR A 449 -10.55 -26.69 21.96
C TYR A 449 -9.67 -27.92 21.74
N ARG A 450 -9.15 -28.10 20.52
CA ARG A 450 -8.11 -29.10 20.27
C ARG A 450 -6.71 -28.57 20.57
N VAL A 451 -6.53 -27.24 20.60
CA VAL A 451 -5.32 -26.61 21.07
C VAL A 451 -5.25 -26.65 22.59
N ARG A 452 -4.18 -27.27 23.12
CA ARG A 452 -3.96 -27.50 24.53
C ARG A 452 -2.59 -27.00 24.96
N ASN A 453 -2.39 -26.88 26.27
CA ASN A 453 -1.10 -26.61 26.90
C ASN A 453 -0.34 -25.45 26.26
N VAL A 454 -1.03 -24.35 25.95
CA VAL A 454 -0.42 -23.18 25.35
C VAL A 454 0.46 -22.49 26.40
N MET A 455 1.75 -22.40 26.10
CA MET A 455 2.75 -21.75 26.96
C MET A 455 3.33 -20.55 26.26
N VAL A 456 3.41 -19.40 26.93
CA VAL A 456 4.14 -18.21 26.47
C VAL A 456 5.43 -18.09 27.28
N GLY A 457 6.56 -18.36 26.63
CA GLY A 457 7.81 -18.59 27.34
C GLY A 457 7.71 -19.79 28.28
N LYS A 458 7.83 -19.55 29.59
CA LYS A 458 7.73 -20.59 30.62
C LYS A 458 6.39 -20.58 31.38
N SER A 459 5.45 -19.73 31.02
CA SER A 459 4.18 -19.55 31.74
C SER A 459 2.99 -19.98 30.88
N PRO A 460 1.94 -20.57 31.46
CA PRO A 460 0.70 -20.82 30.74
C PRO A 460 0.11 -19.52 30.14
N LEU A 461 -0.54 -19.64 29.00
CA LEU A 461 -1.23 -18.52 28.36
C LEU A 461 -2.36 -18.01 29.28
N ALA A 462 -2.26 -16.75 29.68
CA ALA A 462 -3.30 -16.08 30.47
C ALA A 462 -4.31 -15.42 29.53
N LEU A 463 -5.57 -15.89 29.54
CA LEU A 463 -6.58 -15.53 28.53
C LEU A 463 -6.89 -14.02 28.49
N GLU A 464 -6.94 -13.38 29.64
CA GLU A 464 -7.29 -11.94 29.76
C GLU A 464 -6.07 -11.01 29.62
N LYS A 465 -4.87 -11.57 29.61
CA LYS A 465 -3.64 -10.77 29.48
C LYS A 465 -3.48 -10.30 28.03
N ILE A 466 -3.08 -9.03 27.87
CA ILE A 466 -2.70 -8.47 26.59
C ILE A 466 -1.25 -8.83 26.29
N TYR A 467 -1.02 -9.36 25.09
CA TYR A 467 0.29 -9.70 24.55
C TYR A 467 0.59 -8.87 23.32
N ARG A 468 1.88 -8.58 23.12
CA ARG A 468 2.38 -8.02 21.87
C ARG A 468 2.60 -9.16 20.88
N VAL A 469 1.70 -9.27 19.89
CA VAL A 469 1.66 -10.35 18.92
C VAL A 469 2.24 -9.89 17.59
N GLY A 470 3.33 -10.51 17.15
CA GLY A 470 3.93 -10.29 15.83
C GLY A 470 3.37 -11.27 14.80
N GLY A 471 3.33 -10.85 13.55
CA GLY A 471 2.90 -11.67 12.41
C GLY A 471 2.90 -10.85 11.13
N SER A 472 2.21 -11.32 10.09
CA SER A 472 2.03 -10.52 8.89
C SER A 472 0.84 -9.57 8.99
N SER A 473 0.91 -8.46 8.26
CA SER A 473 -0.24 -7.54 8.13
C SER A 473 -1.46 -8.22 7.52
N ARG A 474 -1.25 -9.16 6.59
CA ARG A 474 -2.34 -9.95 6.00
C ARG A 474 -3.16 -10.70 7.05
N ALA A 475 -2.50 -11.36 7.99
CA ALA A 475 -3.18 -12.13 9.04
C ALA A 475 -3.74 -11.24 10.15
N LEU A 476 -2.89 -10.34 10.69
CA LEU A 476 -3.19 -9.64 11.94
C LEU A 476 -4.05 -8.38 11.73
N LYS A 477 -3.86 -7.65 10.64
CA LYS A 477 -4.62 -6.42 10.33
C LYS A 477 -5.74 -6.66 9.32
N TYR A 478 -5.43 -7.34 8.22
CA TYR A 478 -6.40 -7.58 7.14
C TYR A 478 -7.21 -8.86 7.31
N LEU A 479 -7.02 -9.57 8.44
CA LEU A 479 -7.82 -10.71 8.88
C LEU A 479 -7.86 -11.88 7.87
N GLY A 480 -6.79 -12.03 7.08
CA GLY A 480 -6.66 -13.11 6.10
C GLY A 480 -6.76 -14.49 6.74
N HIS A 481 -7.16 -15.48 5.95
CA HIS A 481 -7.39 -16.87 6.39
C HIS A 481 -8.40 -16.98 7.55
N GLY A 482 -9.36 -16.06 7.61
CA GLY A 482 -10.44 -16.10 8.59
C GLY A 482 -10.08 -15.66 10.00
N MET A 483 -8.96 -14.92 10.18
CA MET A 483 -8.47 -14.47 11.50
C MET A 483 -9.27 -13.29 12.09
N SER A 484 -10.60 -13.35 12.02
CA SER A 484 -11.52 -12.29 12.47
C SER A 484 -11.45 -11.98 13.96
N MET A 485 -10.85 -12.86 14.79
CA MET A 485 -10.64 -12.61 16.22
C MET A 485 -9.74 -11.41 16.49
N PHE A 486 -8.93 -11.00 15.51
CA PHE A 486 -8.07 -9.81 15.63
C PHE A 486 -8.75 -8.51 15.17
N LYS A 487 -10.02 -8.56 14.76
CA LYS A 487 -10.78 -7.36 14.37
C LYS A 487 -10.83 -6.36 15.51
N GLY A 488 -10.36 -5.14 15.25
CA GLY A 488 -10.33 -4.05 16.25
C GLY A 488 -9.16 -4.11 17.23
N CYS A 489 -8.23 -5.05 17.09
CA CYS A 489 -6.98 -5.04 17.84
C CYS A 489 -6.16 -3.79 17.52
N LYS A 490 -5.52 -3.24 18.54
CA LYS A 490 -4.64 -2.08 18.36
C LYS A 490 -3.37 -2.49 17.61
N VAL A 491 -3.15 -1.89 16.45
CA VAL A 491 -1.91 -2.06 15.68
C VAL A 491 -0.82 -1.19 16.31
N LEU A 492 0.29 -1.83 16.72
CA LEU A 492 1.45 -1.15 17.29
C LEU A 492 2.50 -0.83 16.24
N GLN A 493 2.61 -1.67 15.21
CA GLN A 493 3.54 -1.46 14.09
C GLN A 493 3.07 -2.21 12.86
N GLU A 494 3.19 -1.58 11.70
CA GLU A 494 2.88 -2.17 10.40
C GLU A 494 3.71 -1.52 9.30
N GLY A 495 3.91 -2.26 8.21
CA GLY A 495 4.40 -1.73 6.94
C GLY A 495 5.89 -1.39 6.88
N LYS A 496 6.61 -1.37 8.00
CA LYS A 496 8.00 -0.89 8.04
C LYS A 496 9.05 -1.89 7.56
N ILE A 497 8.72 -3.17 7.53
CA ILE A 497 9.68 -4.24 7.24
C ILE A 497 8.95 -5.33 6.46
N LEU A 498 9.50 -5.72 5.32
CA LEU A 498 9.06 -6.91 4.59
C LEU A 498 9.61 -8.20 5.25
N GLN A 499 9.00 -9.33 4.97
CA GLN A 499 9.39 -10.64 5.51
C GLN A 499 10.86 -10.98 5.21
N ALA A 500 11.29 -10.79 3.97
CA ALA A 500 12.68 -11.01 3.56
C ALA A 500 13.66 -10.10 4.31
N ASP A 501 13.29 -8.84 4.57
CA ASP A 501 14.13 -7.90 5.32
C ASP A 501 14.19 -8.22 6.80
N ALA A 502 13.09 -8.65 7.43
CA ALA A 502 13.10 -9.15 8.80
C ALA A 502 14.07 -10.33 8.94
N SER A 503 14.05 -11.27 7.99
CA SER A 503 14.96 -12.42 7.93
C SER A 503 16.41 -12.01 7.71
N LYS A 504 16.67 -11.06 6.80
CA LYS A 504 18.00 -10.47 6.56
C LYS A 504 18.57 -9.80 7.80
N LEU A 505 17.75 -8.99 8.49
CA LEU A 505 18.17 -8.33 9.73
C LEU A 505 18.43 -9.34 10.84
N TYR A 506 17.62 -10.39 10.95
CA TYR A 506 17.81 -11.45 11.93
C TYR A 506 19.11 -12.20 11.70
N ILE A 507 19.39 -12.63 10.45
CA ILE A 507 20.65 -13.29 10.09
C ILE A 507 21.85 -12.38 10.46
N LYS A 508 21.83 -11.12 10.04
CA LYS A 508 22.94 -10.18 10.28
C LYS A 508 23.15 -9.86 11.76
N ASN A 509 22.07 -9.44 12.45
CA ASN A 509 22.19 -8.79 13.76
C ASN A 509 22.11 -9.78 14.93
N LYS A 510 21.32 -10.85 14.80
CA LYS A 510 21.11 -11.83 15.86
C LYS A 510 21.93 -13.09 15.67
N LEU A 511 22.02 -13.59 14.44
CA LEU A 511 22.76 -14.80 14.11
C LEU A 511 24.20 -14.52 13.64
N LYS A 512 24.64 -13.25 13.64
CA LYS A 512 26.00 -12.84 13.26
C LYS A 512 26.45 -13.39 11.88
N GLY A 513 25.51 -13.42 10.94
CA GLY A 513 25.74 -13.89 9.58
C GLY A 513 25.62 -15.41 9.38
N GLN A 514 25.26 -16.20 10.39
CA GLN A 514 25.23 -17.67 10.28
C GLN A 514 23.94 -18.27 10.84
N ILE A 515 23.19 -18.97 10.00
CA ILE A 515 22.09 -19.84 10.43
C ILE A 515 22.71 -21.13 10.96
N THR A 516 22.61 -21.35 12.27
CA THR A 516 23.35 -22.38 13.00
C THR A 516 22.54 -23.66 13.17
N TRP A 517 23.17 -24.67 13.80
CA TRP A 517 22.56 -25.94 14.19
C TRP A 517 21.31 -25.83 15.07
N LYS A 518 20.98 -24.67 15.58
CA LYS A 518 19.70 -24.43 16.26
C LYS A 518 18.49 -24.89 15.42
N TYR A 519 18.58 -24.75 14.10
CA TYR A 519 17.50 -25.12 13.17
C TYR A 519 17.78 -26.43 12.41
N HIS A 520 18.57 -27.37 13.00
CA HIS A 520 18.99 -28.60 12.30
C HIS A 520 17.84 -29.60 12.07
N ASN A 521 16.86 -29.64 12.99
CA ASN A 521 15.74 -30.57 12.89
C ASN A 521 14.68 -30.02 11.91
N PRO A 522 14.44 -30.67 10.76
CA PRO A 522 13.47 -30.22 9.79
C PRO A 522 12.04 -30.15 10.34
N TYR A 523 11.75 -30.97 11.37
CA TYR A 523 10.45 -31.05 12.03
C TYR A 523 10.30 -30.10 13.23
N GLY A 524 11.22 -29.17 13.38
CA GLY A 524 11.18 -28.10 14.38
C GLY A 524 11.79 -28.43 15.73
N GLU A 525 11.39 -27.68 16.76
CA GLU A 525 11.94 -27.70 18.13
C GLU A 525 10.87 -28.06 19.18
N GLU A 526 9.84 -28.80 18.79
CA GLU A 526 8.67 -29.15 19.64
C GLU A 526 7.89 -27.92 20.15
N ARG A 527 7.82 -26.85 19.36
CA ARG A 527 6.93 -25.70 19.65
C ARG A 527 5.48 -26.08 19.41
N ILE A 528 5.23 -27.00 18.48
CA ILE A 528 3.93 -27.56 18.13
C ILE A 528 3.99 -29.08 18.33
N LYS A 529 3.26 -29.56 19.34
CA LYS A 529 3.22 -30.98 19.71
C LYS A 529 1.90 -31.61 19.32
N PHE A 530 1.92 -32.91 19.12
CA PHE A 530 0.74 -33.72 18.85
C PHE A 530 0.52 -34.72 19.99
N LYS A 531 -0.78 -34.94 20.35
CA LYS A 531 -1.20 -35.93 21.34
C LYS A 531 -2.32 -36.77 20.74
#